data_aa2708d337754ca4dc30e27afffefb0a
#
_entry.id   aa2708d337754ca4dc30e27afffefb0a
#
_cell.length_a   1.000
_cell.length_b   1.000
_cell.length_c   1.000
_cell.angle_alpha   90.00
_cell.angle_beta   90.00
_cell.angle_gamma   90.00
#
_symmetry.space_group_name_H-M   'P 1'
#
loop_
_entity.id
_entity.type
_entity.pdbx_description
1 polymer ?
#
loop_
_entity_poly.entity_id
_entity_poly.type
_entity_poly.pdbx_seq_one_letter_code
_entity_poly.pdbx_strand_id
1 'polypeptide(L)'
;MTRGLWTLLEIDSPLPKLPRGKYTGRVTIETPFGPSVEEVPLRNSPLVGVIAQVRFPAVMSIQPDSSFVAPFQEALRKDYPILRQERQLQVLIGPSGASPHDAGVILRFEQQDPDAWQVTLAPTFVSLSAKRYTRRSDLLSRLTVVLHALDSWLDPKVCDRVGVRYIDRVTGEHLAQLAKLVRPEVLGIKGVPTDGGVEVVHSLADALFRLDDASELRSRWGLLPTGATYDPGIEPAGEQSWVLDLDHYTAQPGDFDLAAISERVSTFCDRIYRFFRWSVTDDFLDAFGAER
;
A
#
# COMPACT_ATOMS: atom_id res chain seq x y z
N MET A 1 -22.16 31.00 -21.74
CA MET A 1 -22.27 30.02 -22.85
C MET A 1 -20.88 29.86 -23.43
N THR A 2 -20.27 28.74 -23.20
CA THR A 2 -19.25 28.12 -24.09
C THR A 2 -18.88 26.75 -23.47
N ARG A 3 -19.42 25.70 -24.06
CA ARG A 3 -19.11 24.31 -23.74
C ARG A 3 -17.80 23.97 -24.46
N GLY A 4 -16.76 23.60 -23.72
CA GLY A 4 -15.57 22.96 -24.27
C GLY A 4 -15.82 21.47 -24.45
N LEU A 5 -15.98 21.04 -25.70
CA LEU A 5 -15.96 19.62 -26.11
C LEU A 5 -14.53 19.09 -26.00
N TRP A 6 -14.35 18.07 -25.16
CA TRP A 6 -13.20 17.16 -25.30
C TRP A 6 -13.62 16.02 -26.20
N THR A 7 -13.15 16.01 -27.43
CA THR A 7 -13.34 14.93 -28.38
C THR A 7 -12.35 13.83 -28.04
N LEU A 8 -12.86 12.64 -27.64
CA LEU A 8 -12.09 11.41 -27.59
C LEU A 8 -11.66 11.06 -29.02
N LEU A 9 -10.37 11.11 -29.30
CA LEU A 9 -9.78 10.49 -30.50
C LEU A 9 -9.76 8.98 -30.27
N GLU A 10 -10.67 8.27 -30.91
CA GLU A 10 -10.55 6.82 -31.12
C GLU A 10 -9.36 6.58 -32.07
N ILE A 11 -8.26 6.06 -31.50
CA ILE A 11 -7.13 5.57 -32.31
C ILE A 11 -7.42 4.11 -32.62
N ASP A 12 -8.15 3.89 -33.70
CA ASP A 12 -8.33 2.56 -34.31
C ASP A 12 -7.18 2.31 -35.28
N SER A 13 -6.02 1.95 -34.74
CA SER A 13 -4.86 1.47 -35.51
C SER A 13 -4.30 0.21 -34.86
N PRO A 14 -4.25 -0.92 -35.58
CA PRO A 14 -3.61 -2.12 -35.04
C PRO A 14 -2.12 -1.84 -34.79
N LEU A 15 -1.67 -2.09 -33.56
CA LEU A 15 -0.26 -2.00 -33.18
C LEU A 15 0.62 -2.79 -34.16
N PRO A 16 1.75 -2.24 -34.61
CA PRO A 16 2.68 -2.95 -35.46
C PRO A 16 3.17 -4.23 -34.79
N LYS A 17 3.04 -5.37 -35.47
CA LYS A 17 3.60 -6.64 -35.01
C LYS A 17 5.11 -6.51 -34.96
N LEU A 18 5.69 -6.53 -33.76
CA LEU A 18 7.13 -6.59 -33.59
C LEU A 18 7.71 -7.84 -34.25
N PRO A 19 8.86 -7.76 -34.95
CA PRO A 19 9.49 -8.89 -35.61
C PRO A 19 9.85 -9.95 -34.56
N ARG A 20 9.44 -11.20 -34.79
CA ARG A 20 9.85 -12.36 -34.01
C ARG A 20 11.33 -12.64 -34.29
N GLY A 21 12.21 -12.01 -33.50
CA GLY A 21 13.63 -12.36 -33.46
C GLY A 21 13.79 -13.77 -32.87
N LYS A 22 14.50 -14.64 -33.60
CA LYS A 22 14.94 -15.95 -33.09
C LYS A 22 16.03 -15.71 -32.01
N TYR A 23 15.65 -15.53 -30.78
CA TYR A 23 16.59 -15.59 -29.64
C TYR A 23 16.73 -17.06 -29.23
N THR A 24 17.83 -17.69 -29.58
CA THR A 24 18.26 -19.02 -29.10
C THR A 24 19.00 -18.92 -27.78
N GLY A 25 18.36 -18.38 -26.78
CA GLY A 25 18.76 -18.38 -25.38
C GLY A 25 17.51 -18.26 -24.54
N ARG A 26 17.35 -19.12 -23.54
CA ARG A 26 16.25 -19.03 -22.58
C ARG A 26 16.42 -17.74 -21.75
N VAL A 27 15.97 -16.60 -22.29
CA VAL A 27 15.75 -15.40 -21.47
C VAL A 27 14.45 -15.67 -20.72
N THR A 28 14.55 -16.09 -19.48
CA THR A 28 13.39 -16.14 -18.60
C THR A 28 13.02 -14.69 -18.33
N ILE A 29 12.01 -14.17 -19.06
CA ILE A 29 11.45 -12.85 -18.77
C ILE A 29 10.67 -13.02 -17.46
N GLU A 30 11.29 -12.63 -16.35
CA GLU A 30 10.63 -12.56 -15.06
C GLU A 30 9.56 -11.46 -15.13
N THR A 31 8.30 -11.83 -14.92
CA THR A 31 7.18 -10.89 -14.89
C THR A 31 6.86 -10.51 -13.43
N PRO A 32 6.31 -9.31 -13.16
CA PRO A 32 5.92 -8.92 -11.82
C PRO A 32 4.82 -9.79 -11.21
N PHE A 33 4.13 -10.58 -12.03
CA PHE A 33 3.07 -11.52 -11.64
C PHE A 33 3.45 -12.99 -11.95
N GLY A 34 4.73 -13.29 -11.88
CA GLY A 34 5.28 -14.63 -12.07
C GLY A 34 4.84 -15.63 -10.97
N PRO A 35 5.43 -16.83 -10.92
CA PRO A 35 5.13 -17.83 -9.88
C PRO A 35 5.49 -17.30 -8.49
N SER A 36 4.88 -17.91 -7.45
CA SER A 36 5.20 -17.61 -6.05
C SER A 36 6.70 -17.82 -5.79
N VAL A 37 7.27 -16.93 -4.98
CA VAL A 37 8.68 -16.99 -4.58
C VAL A 37 8.76 -17.04 -3.06
N GLU A 38 9.77 -17.72 -2.55
CA GLU A 38 10.04 -17.81 -1.12
C GLU A 38 10.37 -16.43 -0.54
N GLU A 39 9.82 -16.14 0.63
CA GLU A 39 10.11 -14.89 1.35
C GLU A 39 11.54 -14.91 1.88
N VAL A 40 12.30 -13.89 1.54
CA VAL A 40 13.64 -13.65 2.06
C VAL A 40 13.58 -12.55 3.12
N PRO A 41 13.75 -12.87 4.40
CA PRO A 41 13.79 -11.86 5.44
C PRO A 41 14.98 -10.91 5.25
N LEU A 42 14.74 -9.61 5.49
CA LEU A 42 15.76 -8.57 5.41
C LEU A 42 16.00 -7.99 6.81
N ARG A 43 17.25 -8.06 7.31
CA ARG A 43 17.59 -7.51 8.64
C ARG A 43 17.38 -6.00 8.73
N ASN A 44 17.66 -5.30 7.66
CA ASN A 44 17.53 -3.84 7.55
C ASN A 44 16.47 -3.49 6.50
N SER A 45 15.28 -4.09 6.63
CA SER A 45 14.20 -3.90 5.64
C SER A 45 13.94 -2.42 5.38
N PRO A 46 13.84 -1.99 4.10
CA PRO A 46 13.48 -0.61 3.74
C PRO A 46 11.97 -0.34 3.89
N LEU A 47 11.21 -1.30 4.35
CA LEU A 47 9.76 -1.18 4.55
C LEU A 47 9.47 -0.18 5.67
N VAL A 48 8.81 0.93 5.32
CA VAL A 48 8.43 2.01 6.24
C VAL A 48 6.96 1.96 6.65
N GLY A 49 6.19 1.09 6.04
CA GLY A 49 4.79 0.90 6.40
C GLY A 49 4.14 -0.31 5.74
N VAL A 50 3.35 -1.03 6.52
CA VAL A 50 2.39 -2.04 6.03
C VAL A 50 1.02 -1.71 6.57
N ILE A 51 -0.01 -1.85 5.73
CA ILE A 51 -1.40 -1.56 6.08
C ILE A 51 -2.28 -2.67 5.49
N ALA A 52 -3.08 -3.33 6.32
CA ALA A 52 -4.22 -4.14 5.89
C ALA A 52 -5.50 -3.41 6.29
N GLN A 53 -6.42 -3.18 5.35
CA GLN A 53 -7.65 -2.43 5.57
C GLN A 53 -8.84 -3.20 5.05
N VAL A 54 -9.90 -3.24 5.85
CA VAL A 54 -11.22 -3.75 5.46
C VAL A 54 -12.23 -2.62 5.60
N ARG A 55 -12.90 -2.28 4.50
CA ARG A 55 -13.96 -1.25 4.46
C ARG A 55 -15.32 -1.91 4.43
N PHE A 56 -16.28 -1.25 5.06
CA PHE A 56 -17.67 -1.68 5.16
C PHE A 56 -18.59 -0.46 5.13
N PRO A 57 -19.89 -0.63 4.83
CA PRO A 57 -20.88 0.45 4.92
C PRO A 57 -20.87 1.10 6.31
N ALA A 58 -21.17 2.38 6.36
CA ALA A 58 -21.09 3.16 7.60
C ALA A 58 -21.90 2.55 8.76
N VAL A 59 -21.21 2.28 9.87
CA VAL A 59 -21.80 1.82 11.13
C VAL A 59 -21.89 3.01 12.09
N MET A 60 -23.08 3.59 12.22
CA MET A 60 -23.31 4.81 13.00
C MET A 60 -23.06 4.66 14.50
N SER A 61 -23.06 3.43 15.02
CA SER A 61 -22.74 3.14 16.42
C SER A 61 -21.23 3.23 16.74
N ILE A 62 -20.36 3.35 15.74
CA ILE A 62 -18.92 3.57 15.97
C ILE A 62 -18.71 5.04 16.31
N GLN A 63 -18.86 5.37 17.59
CA GLN A 63 -18.63 6.70 18.16
C GLN A 63 -17.84 6.56 19.48
N PRO A 64 -17.06 7.59 19.88
CA PRO A 64 -16.17 7.51 21.04
C PRO A 64 -16.85 7.15 22.35
N ASP A 65 -18.06 7.65 22.57
CA ASP A 65 -18.84 7.45 23.79
C ASP A 65 -19.83 6.28 23.69
N SER A 66 -19.69 5.47 22.65
CA SER A 66 -20.60 4.37 22.38
C SER A 66 -20.25 3.14 23.20
N SER A 67 -21.21 2.60 23.94
CA SER A 67 -21.09 1.29 24.60
C SER A 67 -20.82 0.15 23.58
N PHE A 68 -21.07 0.40 22.31
CA PHE A 68 -20.79 -0.52 21.20
C PHE A 68 -19.29 -0.75 20.94
N VAL A 69 -18.46 0.27 21.19
CA VAL A 69 -17.01 0.20 20.94
C VAL A 69 -16.27 -0.42 22.13
N ALA A 70 -16.81 -0.31 23.34
CA ALA A 70 -16.18 -0.82 24.54
C ALA A 70 -15.84 -2.33 24.47
N PRO A 71 -16.73 -3.23 24.01
CA PRO A 71 -16.39 -4.64 23.87
C PRO A 71 -15.30 -4.91 22.81
N PHE A 72 -15.28 -4.15 21.71
CA PHE A 72 -14.20 -4.23 20.72
C PHE A 72 -12.86 -3.82 21.33
N GLN A 73 -12.84 -2.73 22.12
CA GLN A 73 -11.65 -2.31 22.85
C GLN A 73 -11.17 -3.38 23.82
N GLU A 74 -12.07 -3.99 24.60
CA GLU A 74 -11.70 -5.04 25.57
C GLU A 74 -11.10 -6.27 24.87
N ALA A 75 -11.62 -6.65 23.71
CA ALA A 75 -11.07 -7.76 22.93
C ALA A 75 -9.63 -7.50 22.45
N LEU A 76 -9.27 -6.23 22.23
CA LEU A 76 -7.95 -5.82 21.72
C LEU A 76 -6.99 -5.33 22.81
N ARG A 77 -7.49 -4.97 24.02
CA ARG A 77 -6.73 -4.26 25.05
C ARG A 77 -5.46 -4.96 25.52
N LYS A 78 -5.42 -6.28 25.46
CA LYS A 78 -4.23 -7.05 25.83
C LYS A 78 -3.05 -6.74 24.91
N ASP A 79 -3.29 -6.64 23.62
CA ASP A 79 -2.25 -6.46 22.61
C ASP A 79 -2.08 -4.99 22.19
N TYR A 80 -3.14 -4.18 22.35
CA TYR A 80 -3.21 -2.75 22.00
C TYR A 80 -3.80 -1.93 23.18
N PRO A 81 -3.02 -1.71 24.25
CA PRO A 81 -3.52 -1.13 25.50
C PRO A 81 -3.83 0.37 25.44
N ILE A 82 -3.32 1.08 24.44
CA ILE A 82 -3.45 2.54 24.35
C ILE A 82 -4.56 2.89 23.36
N LEU A 83 -5.62 3.54 23.83
CA LEU A 83 -6.67 4.10 22.98
C LEU A 83 -6.45 5.60 22.80
N ARG A 84 -6.40 6.04 21.52
CA ARG A 84 -6.42 7.46 21.12
C ARG A 84 -7.64 7.73 20.27
N GLN A 85 -8.18 8.92 20.42
CA GLN A 85 -9.31 9.43 19.63
C GLN A 85 -8.83 10.61 18.79
N GLU A 86 -9.07 10.54 17.48
CA GLU A 86 -8.71 11.61 16.56
C GLU A 86 -9.92 12.02 15.72
N ARG A 87 -10.08 13.33 15.52
CA ARG A 87 -11.09 13.84 14.57
C ARG A 87 -10.49 13.90 13.18
N GLN A 88 -11.17 13.29 12.24
CA GLN A 88 -10.84 13.48 10.83
C GLN A 88 -11.52 14.74 10.29
N LEU A 89 -10.70 15.65 9.77
CA LEU A 89 -11.17 16.80 9.01
C LEU A 89 -10.92 16.52 7.53
N GLN A 90 -11.97 16.52 6.72
CA GLN A 90 -11.87 16.56 5.27
C GLN A 90 -12.00 17.99 4.80
N VAL A 91 -11.18 18.39 3.84
CA VAL A 91 -11.34 19.66 3.15
C VAL A 91 -12.13 19.42 1.88
N LEU A 92 -13.38 19.88 1.86
CA LEU A 92 -14.19 19.89 0.64
C LEU A 92 -13.90 21.15 -0.14
N ILE A 93 -13.40 20.99 -1.38
CA ILE A 93 -13.16 22.07 -2.31
C ILE A 93 -14.37 22.18 -3.22
N GLY A 94 -15.15 23.24 -3.03
CA GLY A 94 -16.33 23.54 -3.84
C GLY A 94 -16.20 24.87 -4.59
N PRO A 95 -17.23 25.27 -5.38
CA PRO A 95 -17.24 26.56 -6.09
C PRO A 95 -17.13 27.78 -5.19
N SER A 96 -17.47 27.64 -3.89
CA SER A 96 -17.40 28.69 -2.86
C SER A 96 -16.08 28.70 -2.07
N GLY A 97 -15.09 27.87 -2.44
CA GLY A 97 -13.82 27.72 -1.75
C GLY A 97 -13.66 26.41 -1.00
N ALA A 98 -12.59 26.31 -0.21
CA ALA A 98 -12.28 25.16 0.63
C ALA A 98 -12.98 25.31 1.99
N SER A 99 -13.75 24.30 2.39
CA SER A 99 -14.38 24.26 3.72
C SER A 99 -14.00 22.98 4.46
N PRO A 100 -13.64 23.06 5.75
CA PRO A 100 -13.42 21.86 6.56
C PRO A 100 -14.77 21.15 6.78
N HIS A 101 -14.78 19.85 6.55
CA HIS A 101 -15.90 18.98 6.84
C HIS A 101 -15.47 17.96 7.91
N ASP A 102 -16.28 17.79 8.94
CA ASP A 102 -16.02 16.77 9.96
C ASP A 102 -16.34 15.39 9.34
N ALA A 103 -15.29 14.60 9.13
CA ALA A 103 -15.39 13.26 8.57
C ALA A 103 -15.58 12.19 9.66
N GLY A 104 -15.79 12.60 10.91
CA GLY A 104 -16.04 11.73 12.04
C GLY A 104 -14.81 11.49 12.91
N VAL A 105 -14.97 10.58 13.86
CA VAL A 105 -13.91 10.20 14.81
C VAL A 105 -13.28 8.89 14.40
N ILE A 106 -11.96 8.84 14.52
CA ILE A 106 -11.17 7.62 14.39
C ILE A 106 -10.70 7.20 15.77
N LEU A 107 -10.80 5.92 16.04
CA LEU A 107 -10.28 5.28 17.24
C LEU A 107 -9.01 4.50 16.89
N ARG A 108 -7.90 4.84 17.51
CA ARG A 108 -6.62 4.14 17.38
C ARG A 108 -6.30 3.36 18.62
N PHE A 109 -6.03 2.09 18.44
CA PHE A 109 -5.59 1.16 19.49
C PHE A 109 -4.14 0.82 19.20
N GLU A 110 -3.23 1.25 20.06
CA GLU A 110 -1.79 1.23 19.85
C GLU A 110 -1.09 0.33 20.84
N GLN A 111 0.04 -0.25 20.42
CA GLN A 111 1.03 -0.84 21.30
C GLN A 111 1.83 0.26 22.01
N GLN A 112 2.63 -0.10 23.02
CA GLN A 112 3.48 0.88 23.71
C GLN A 112 4.57 1.47 22.83
N ASP A 113 5.04 0.69 21.86
CA ASP A 113 5.98 1.13 20.84
C ASP A 113 5.21 1.78 19.67
N PRO A 114 5.40 3.06 19.38
CA PRO A 114 4.64 3.78 18.35
C PRO A 114 4.91 3.31 16.92
N ASP A 115 6.04 2.61 16.68
CA ASP A 115 6.38 2.05 15.37
C ASP A 115 5.90 0.61 15.21
N ALA A 116 5.37 0.02 16.27
CA ALA A 116 4.81 -1.32 16.25
C ALA A 116 3.41 -1.34 15.60
N TRP A 117 2.62 -2.34 15.95
CA TRP A 117 1.30 -2.51 15.40
C TRP A 117 0.27 -1.57 16.02
N GLN A 118 -0.59 -1.03 15.18
CA GLN A 118 -1.77 -0.28 15.59
C GLN A 118 -3.02 -0.76 14.84
N VAL A 119 -4.17 -0.70 15.51
CA VAL A 119 -5.49 -0.92 14.90
C VAL A 119 -6.20 0.42 14.83
N THR A 120 -6.76 0.75 13.68
CA THR A 120 -7.60 1.94 13.50
C THR A 120 -9.03 1.49 13.20
N LEU A 121 -9.99 1.97 13.98
CA LEU A 121 -11.41 1.77 13.75
C LEU A 121 -12.07 3.11 13.43
N ALA A 122 -12.78 3.15 12.31
CA ALA A 122 -13.59 4.28 11.87
C ALA A 122 -15.00 3.80 11.51
N PRO A 123 -15.98 4.69 11.34
CA PRO A 123 -17.34 4.30 10.97
C PRO A 123 -17.45 3.46 9.69
N THR A 124 -16.45 3.51 8.81
CA THR A 124 -16.48 2.87 7.49
C THR A 124 -15.32 1.91 7.23
N PHE A 125 -14.44 1.71 8.18
CA PHE A 125 -13.32 0.76 8.01
C PHE A 125 -12.67 0.37 9.33
N VAL A 126 -12.00 -0.78 9.29
CA VAL A 126 -10.96 -1.16 10.25
C VAL A 126 -9.64 -1.33 9.48
N SER A 127 -8.53 -0.93 10.08
CA SER A 127 -7.20 -1.23 9.53
C SER A 127 -6.24 -1.67 10.62
N LEU A 128 -5.32 -2.55 10.22
CA LEU A 128 -4.15 -2.95 10.99
C LEU A 128 -2.91 -2.44 10.26
N SER A 129 -2.04 -1.72 10.94
CA SER A 129 -0.84 -1.15 10.33
C SER A 129 0.37 -1.22 11.26
N ALA A 130 1.57 -1.20 10.67
CA ALA A 130 2.83 -1.10 11.41
C ALA A 130 3.88 -0.38 10.56
N LYS A 131 4.82 0.32 11.22
CA LYS A 131 6.05 0.82 10.60
C LYS A 131 7.17 -0.22 10.69
N ARG A 132 7.23 -0.98 11.79
CA ARG A 132 8.10 -2.14 11.95
C ARG A 132 7.33 -3.43 11.64
N TYR A 133 7.64 -4.02 10.52
CA TYR A 133 7.05 -5.25 10.04
C TYR A 133 8.10 -6.36 10.01
N THR A 134 7.73 -7.57 10.43
CA THR A 134 8.66 -8.70 10.48
C THR A 134 8.36 -9.75 9.42
N ARG A 135 7.10 -10.21 9.33
CA ARG A 135 6.71 -11.28 8.41
C ARG A 135 5.20 -11.32 8.17
N ARG A 136 4.82 -11.93 7.06
CA ARG A 136 3.41 -12.09 6.64
C ARG A 136 2.56 -12.83 7.67
N SER A 137 3.09 -13.89 8.28
CA SER A 137 2.34 -14.68 9.28
C SER A 137 1.95 -13.85 10.52
N ASP A 138 2.77 -12.87 10.94
CA ASP A 138 2.43 -11.98 12.05
C ASP A 138 1.29 -11.01 11.65
N LEU A 139 1.35 -10.42 10.45
CA LEU A 139 0.26 -9.60 9.91
C LEU A 139 -1.05 -10.38 9.88
N LEU A 140 -1.05 -11.58 9.31
CA LEU A 140 -2.26 -12.41 9.16
C LEU A 140 -2.83 -12.84 10.51
N SER A 141 -1.99 -13.26 11.45
CA SER A 141 -2.45 -13.67 12.78
C SER A 141 -3.08 -12.50 13.55
N ARG A 142 -2.46 -11.31 13.52
CA ARG A 142 -3.00 -10.10 14.16
C ARG A 142 -4.29 -9.64 13.49
N LEU A 143 -4.33 -9.63 12.15
CA LEU A 143 -5.54 -9.27 11.42
C LEU A 143 -6.70 -10.19 11.76
N THR A 144 -6.45 -11.49 11.90
CA THR A 144 -7.46 -12.46 12.32
C THR A 144 -8.09 -12.08 13.67
N VAL A 145 -7.27 -11.70 14.66
CA VAL A 145 -7.78 -11.24 15.96
C VAL A 145 -8.66 -9.98 15.82
N VAL A 146 -8.21 -9.01 15.02
CA VAL A 146 -8.96 -7.77 14.80
C VAL A 146 -10.29 -8.03 14.09
N LEU A 147 -10.29 -8.89 13.06
CA LEU A 147 -11.49 -9.24 12.30
C LEU A 147 -12.50 -10.03 13.16
N HIS A 148 -12.03 -10.96 14.00
CA HIS A 148 -12.91 -11.65 14.94
C HIS A 148 -13.55 -10.70 15.96
N ALA A 149 -12.78 -9.73 16.49
CA ALA A 149 -13.33 -8.72 17.37
C ALA A 149 -14.38 -7.84 16.64
N LEU A 150 -14.10 -7.45 15.38
CA LEU A 150 -15.04 -6.69 14.57
C LEU A 150 -16.35 -7.44 14.30
N ASP A 151 -16.24 -8.69 13.87
CA ASP A 151 -17.38 -9.56 13.59
C ASP A 151 -18.23 -9.79 14.84
N SER A 152 -17.61 -10.13 15.97
CA SER A 152 -18.30 -10.43 17.21
C SER A 152 -19.06 -9.26 17.82
N TRP A 153 -18.60 -8.02 17.61
CA TRP A 153 -19.13 -6.85 18.32
C TRP A 153 -19.80 -5.82 17.42
N LEU A 154 -19.44 -5.75 16.15
CA LEU A 154 -19.96 -4.77 15.19
C LEU A 154 -20.72 -5.44 14.04
N ASP A 155 -20.46 -6.72 13.79
CA ASP A 155 -21.19 -7.60 12.87
C ASP A 155 -21.50 -6.95 11.50
N PRO A 156 -20.49 -6.42 10.77
CA PRO A 156 -20.74 -5.89 9.44
C PRO A 156 -21.18 -7.01 8.50
N LYS A 157 -22.15 -6.75 7.63
CA LYS A 157 -22.70 -7.76 6.72
C LYS A 157 -22.08 -7.70 5.32
N VAL A 158 -21.55 -6.54 4.97
CA VAL A 158 -20.97 -6.27 3.65
C VAL A 158 -19.56 -5.76 3.82
N CYS A 159 -18.67 -6.25 2.99
CA CYS A 159 -17.30 -5.77 2.83
C CYS A 159 -17.21 -4.98 1.53
N ASP A 160 -17.03 -3.66 1.62
CA ASP A 160 -16.92 -2.79 0.44
C ASP A 160 -15.56 -2.94 -0.26
N ARG A 161 -14.48 -3.14 0.51
CA ARG A 161 -13.12 -3.27 0.01
C ARG A 161 -12.24 -3.99 1.02
N VAL A 162 -11.44 -4.91 0.53
CA VAL A 162 -10.27 -5.45 1.24
C VAL A 162 -9.03 -4.93 0.54
N GLY A 163 -8.04 -4.43 1.27
CA GLY A 163 -6.79 -3.96 0.68
C GLY A 163 -5.59 -4.20 1.57
N VAL A 164 -4.44 -4.40 0.94
CA VAL A 164 -3.13 -4.52 1.59
C VAL A 164 -2.16 -3.60 0.87
N ARG A 165 -1.40 -2.82 1.62
CA ARG A 165 -0.42 -1.87 1.09
C ARG A 165 0.92 -2.04 1.78
N TYR A 166 2.00 -2.08 1.01
CA TYR A 166 3.38 -2.08 1.47
C TYR A 166 4.11 -0.89 0.87
N ILE A 167 4.91 -0.21 1.70
CA ILE A 167 5.62 0.99 1.31
C ILE A 167 7.09 0.83 1.68
N ASP A 168 7.94 0.68 0.68
CA ASP A 168 9.38 0.66 0.83
C ASP A 168 9.97 2.04 0.55
N ARG A 169 11.03 2.40 1.27
CA ARG A 169 11.75 3.66 1.09
C ARG A 169 13.24 3.43 1.16
N VAL A 170 13.94 3.87 0.13
CA VAL A 170 15.40 3.82 0.02
C VAL A 170 15.97 5.22 0.15
N THR A 171 16.92 5.41 1.05
CA THR A 171 17.58 6.69 1.35
C THR A 171 19.10 6.54 1.41
N GLY A 172 19.83 7.63 1.63
CA GLY A 172 21.26 7.65 1.93
C GLY A 172 22.13 6.95 0.90
N GLU A 173 23.07 6.15 1.39
CA GLU A 173 24.05 5.44 0.55
C GLU A 173 23.40 4.45 -0.42
N HIS A 174 22.28 3.83 -0.02
CA HIS A 174 21.53 2.93 -0.91
C HIS A 174 20.85 3.69 -2.05
N LEU A 175 20.37 4.92 -1.80
CA LEU A 175 19.82 5.77 -2.86
C LEU A 175 20.90 6.14 -3.91
N ALA A 176 22.13 6.38 -3.50
CA ALA A 176 23.23 6.63 -4.40
C ALA A 176 23.55 5.44 -5.33
N GLN A 177 23.26 4.24 -4.89
CA GLN A 177 23.48 2.99 -5.63
C GLN A 177 22.20 2.43 -6.28
N LEU A 178 21.11 3.18 -6.28
CA LEU A 178 19.78 2.69 -6.67
C LEU A 178 19.75 1.99 -8.03
N ALA A 179 20.54 2.46 -9.00
CA ALA A 179 20.64 1.84 -10.33
C ALA A 179 21.16 0.40 -10.34
N LYS A 180 21.84 -0.03 -9.27
CA LYS A 180 22.26 -1.44 -9.09
C LYS A 180 21.23 -2.24 -8.30
N LEU A 181 20.46 -1.55 -7.48
CA LEU A 181 19.57 -2.17 -6.50
C LEU A 181 18.19 -2.49 -7.07
N VAL A 182 17.73 -1.72 -8.06
CA VAL A 182 16.40 -1.91 -8.65
C VAL A 182 16.48 -2.11 -10.17
N ARG A 183 15.44 -2.72 -10.73
CA ARG A 183 15.32 -2.91 -12.18
C ARG A 183 15.17 -1.57 -12.91
N PRO A 184 15.62 -1.49 -14.19
CA PRO A 184 15.47 -0.27 -15.00
C PRO A 184 14.02 0.20 -15.11
N GLU A 185 13.05 -0.70 -15.13
CA GLU A 185 11.62 -0.39 -15.26
C GLU A 185 11.09 0.42 -14.08
N VAL A 186 11.58 0.14 -12.86
CA VAL A 186 11.20 0.87 -11.64
C VAL A 186 12.22 1.95 -11.25
N LEU A 187 13.41 1.93 -11.82
CA LEU A 187 14.36 3.04 -11.74
C LEU A 187 13.81 4.26 -12.51
N GLY A 188 13.14 4.00 -13.62
CA GLY A 188 12.48 5.02 -14.44
C GLY A 188 13.42 6.10 -14.94
N ILE A 189 12.96 7.36 -14.96
CA ILE A 189 13.71 8.51 -15.50
C ILE A 189 15.07 8.74 -14.80
N LYS A 190 15.24 8.31 -13.55
CA LYS A 190 16.53 8.41 -12.85
C LYS A 190 17.65 7.60 -13.53
N GLY A 191 17.28 6.57 -14.28
CA GLY A 191 18.21 5.75 -15.05
C GLY A 191 18.64 6.37 -16.38
N VAL A 192 18.03 7.47 -16.80
CA VAL A 192 18.38 8.15 -18.05
C VAL A 192 19.63 9.02 -17.81
N PRO A 193 20.70 8.85 -18.62
CA PRO A 193 21.86 9.71 -18.52
C PRO A 193 21.48 11.18 -18.74
N THR A 194 21.96 12.04 -17.85
CA THR A 194 21.74 13.49 -17.95
C THR A 194 23.09 14.19 -18.15
N ASP A 195 23.15 15.07 -19.14
CA ASP A 195 24.36 15.85 -19.43
C ASP A 195 24.27 17.24 -18.75
N GLY A 196 25.44 17.87 -18.56
CA GLY A 196 25.52 19.29 -18.24
C GLY A 196 25.02 19.70 -16.86
N GLY A 197 25.05 18.80 -15.86
CA GLY A 197 24.66 19.14 -14.49
C GLY A 197 23.14 19.12 -14.26
N VAL A 198 22.37 18.48 -15.14
CA VAL A 198 20.92 18.24 -14.93
C VAL A 198 20.72 17.12 -13.93
N GLU A 199 19.88 17.34 -12.92
CA GLU A 199 19.53 16.38 -11.90
C GLU A 199 18.02 16.10 -11.90
N VAL A 200 17.64 14.82 -11.74
CA VAL A 200 16.23 14.45 -11.48
C VAL A 200 15.94 14.64 -10.00
N VAL A 201 15.24 15.72 -9.67
CA VAL A 201 14.90 16.05 -8.27
C VAL A 201 13.65 15.29 -7.81
N HIS A 202 12.67 15.12 -8.71
CA HIS A 202 11.39 14.48 -8.42
C HIS A 202 10.90 13.70 -9.64
N SER A 203 10.44 12.48 -9.39
CA SER A 203 9.70 11.69 -10.38
C SER A 203 8.80 10.71 -9.64
N LEU A 204 7.58 10.54 -10.09
CA LEU A 204 6.66 9.54 -9.55
C LEU A 204 5.90 8.89 -10.73
N ALA A 205 6.12 7.61 -10.93
CA ALA A 205 5.30 6.78 -11.80
C ALA A 205 4.12 6.21 -11.01
N ASP A 206 2.98 6.03 -11.65
CA ASP A 206 1.76 5.46 -11.07
C ASP A 206 1.15 4.51 -12.11
N ALA A 207 1.06 3.23 -11.79
CA ALA A 207 0.51 2.20 -12.64
C ALA A 207 -0.60 1.43 -11.90
N LEU A 208 -1.69 1.15 -12.61
CA LEU A 208 -2.81 0.34 -12.11
C LEU A 208 -2.91 -0.93 -12.94
N PHE A 209 -2.80 -2.07 -12.28
CA PHE A 209 -2.97 -3.39 -12.89
C PHE A 209 -4.31 -3.97 -12.44
N ARG A 210 -5.12 -4.42 -13.40
CA ARG A 210 -6.32 -5.20 -13.12
C ARG A 210 -6.01 -6.68 -13.34
N LEU A 211 -6.29 -7.50 -12.32
CA LEU A 211 -6.03 -8.93 -12.35
C LEU A 211 -7.28 -9.70 -12.81
N ASP A 212 -7.11 -10.96 -13.12
CA ASP A 212 -8.15 -11.87 -13.62
C ASP A 212 -9.27 -12.17 -12.60
N ASP A 213 -8.96 -12.05 -11.30
CA ASP A 213 -9.93 -12.17 -10.20
C ASP A 213 -10.66 -10.84 -9.88
N ALA A 214 -10.60 -9.86 -10.79
CA ALA A 214 -11.16 -8.52 -10.65
C ALA A 214 -10.59 -7.71 -9.48
N SER A 215 -9.46 -8.13 -8.90
CA SER A 215 -8.70 -7.29 -7.97
C SER A 215 -7.81 -6.31 -8.73
N GLU A 216 -7.37 -5.25 -8.06
CA GLU A 216 -6.51 -4.23 -8.63
C GLU A 216 -5.26 -4.05 -7.78
N LEU A 217 -4.10 -3.97 -8.44
CA LEU A 217 -2.83 -3.61 -7.83
C LEU A 217 -2.39 -2.27 -8.38
N ARG A 218 -2.34 -1.27 -7.51
CA ARG A 218 -1.75 0.04 -7.81
C ARG A 218 -0.32 0.04 -7.34
N SER A 219 0.59 0.35 -8.23
CA SER A 219 2.01 0.48 -7.88
C SER A 219 2.52 1.87 -8.24
N ARG A 220 3.20 2.50 -7.27
CA ARG A 220 3.85 3.80 -7.44
C ARG A 220 5.31 3.67 -7.09
N TRP A 221 6.17 4.30 -7.88
CA TRP A 221 7.59 4.30 -7.60
C TRP A 221 8.24 5.57 -8.13
N GLY A 222 9.32 6.00 -7.47
CA GLY A 222 10.04 7.16 -7.94
C GLY A 222 10.78 7.91 -6.85
N LEU A 223 11.34 9.05 -7.23
CA LEU A 223 12.12 9.93 -6.37
C LEU A 223 11.25 10.99 -5.72
N LEU A 224 11.44 11.17 -4.42
CA LEU A 224 10.86 12.24 -3.64
C LEU A 224 11.97 13.15 -3.09
N PRO A 225 11.88 14.48 -3.24
CA PRO A 225 12.81 15.40 -2.61
C PRO A 225 12.66 15.39 -1.09
N THR A 226 13.65 15.93 -0.40
CA THR A 226 13.62 16.12 1.05
C THR A 226 12.34 16.81 1.51
N GLY A 227 11.70 16.28 2.53
CA GLY A 227 10.47 16.83 3.10
C GLY A 227 9.21 16.66 2.26
N ALA A 228 9.28 15.96 1.11
CA ALA A 228 8.11 15.73 0.27
C ALA A 228 7.42 14.40 0.58
N THR A 229 6.10 14.40 0.38
CA THR A 229 5.28 13.20 0.34
C THR A 229 4.22 13.34 -0.77
N TYR A 230 3.76 12.22 -1.31
CA TYR A 230 2.66 12.16 -2.28
C TYR A 230 1.35 11.65 -1.63
N ASP A 231 1.43 11.26 -0.38
CA ASP A 231 0.30 10.69 0.37
C ASP A 231 0.40 11.15 1.84
N PRO A 232 -0.66 11.77 2.40
CA PRO A 232 -0.67 12.23 3.80
C PRO A 232 -0.42 11.14 4.84
N GLY A 233 -0.69 9.87 4.51
CA GLY A 233 -0.43 8.71 5.37
C GLY A 233 1.04 8.27 5.40
N ILE A 234 1.90 8.90 4.58
CA ILE A 234 3.33 8.60 4.51
C ILE A 234 4.11 9.79 5.05
N GLU A 235 4.83 9.60 6.15
CA GLU A 235 5.68 10.64 6.72
C GLU A 235 6.77 11.09 5.72
N PRO A 236 6.97 12.40 5.53
CA PRO A 236 8.08 12.91 4.72
C PRO A 236 9.44 12.45 5.26
N ALA A 237 10.39 12.14 4.37
CA ALA A 237 11.75 11.84 4.79
C ALA A 237 12.56 13.13 4.98
N GLY A 238 13.50 13.12 5.95
CA GLY A 238 14.45 14.22 6.18
C GLY A 238 15.52 14.37 5.11
N GLU A 239 15.53 13.51 4.10
CA GLU A 239 16.44 13.49 2.96
C GLU A 239 15.73 13.03 1.68
N GLN A 240 16.41 13.14 0.52
CA GLN A 240 15.88 12.59 -0.73
C GLN A 240 15.69 11.08 -0.61
N SER A 241 14.60 10.56 -1.15
CA SER A 241 14.28 9.13 -1.08
C SER A 241 13.73 8.60 -2.39
N TRP A 242 13.91 7.30 -2.62
CA TRP A 242 13.15 6.55 -3.60
C TRP A 242 12.12 5.71 -2.88
N VAL A 243 10.91 5.65 -3.43
CA VAL A 243 9.80 4.88 -2.86
C VAL A 243 9.32 3.82 -3.83
N LEU A 244 8.87 2.69 -3.28
CA LEU A 244 8.05 1.69 -3.96
C LEU A 244 6.83 1.44 -3.07
N ASP A 245 5.65 1.79 -3.59
CA ASP A 245 4.37 1.71 -2.90
C ASP A 245 3.42 0.80 -3.68
N LEU A 246 3.05 -0.30 -3.07
CA LEU A 246 2.25 -1.36 -3.66
C LEU A 246 0.95 -1.52 -2.88
N ASP A 247 -0.19 -1.13 -3.45
CA ASP A 247 -1.54 -1.24 -2.87
C ASP A 247 -2.38 -2.22 -3.69
N HIS A 248 -2.66 -3.40 -3.15
CA HIS A 248 -3.47 -4.43 -3.77
C HIS A 248 -4.82 -4.53 -3.06
N TYR A 249 -5.91 -4.46 -3.81
CA TYR A 249 -7.25 -4.40 -3.22
C TYR A 249 -8.34 -5.01 -4.10
N THR A 250 -9.50 -5.31 -3.47
CA THR A 250 -10.72 -5.69 -4.20
C THR A 250 -11.33 -4.47 -4.88
N ALA A 251 -11.80 -4.62 -6.13
CA ALA A 251 -12.47 -3.56 -6.87
C ALA A 251 -14.00 -3.58 -6.69
N GLN A 252 -14.56 -4.63 -6.10
CA GLN A 252 -16.00 -4.81 -5.93
C GLN A 252 -16.36 -5.23 -4.50
N PRO A 253 -17.52 -4.79 -3.99
CA PRO A 253 -18.05 -5.25 -2.71
C PRO A 253 -18.38 -6.75 -2.71
N GLY A 254 -18.45 -7.33 -1.51
CA GLY A 254 -18.85 -8.72 -1.26
C GLY A 254 -19.40 -8.91 0.15
N ASP A 255 -19.69 -10.13 0.50
CA ASP A 255 -20.11 -10.48 1.86
C ASP A 255 -18.94 -10.28 2.84
N PHE A 256 -19.27 -9.91 4.09
CA PHE A 256 -18.30 -9.85 5.17
C PHE A 256 -18.06 -11.28 5.72
N ASP A 257 -17.16 -12.00 5.10
CA ASP A 257 -16.76 -13.35 5.48
C ASP A 257 -15.31 -13.37 5.93
N LEU A 258 -15.06 -13.76 7.18
CA LEU A 258 -13.72 -13.73 7.80
C LEU A 258 -12.72 -14.63 7.08
N ALA A 259 -13.13 -15.82 6.64
CA ALA A 259 -12.25 -16.76 5.97
C ALA A 259 -11.88 -16.21 4.58
N ALA A 260 -12.86 -15.75 3.82
CA ALA A 260 -12.65 -15.16 2.50
C ALA A 260 -11.79 -13.88 2.55
N ILE A 261 -12.00 -13.02 3.56
CA ILE A 261 -11.19 -11.80 3.77
C ILE A 261 -9.73 -12.20 4.08
N SER A 262 -9.51 -13.16 4.98
CA SER A 262 -8.17 -13.62 5.37
C SER A 262 -7.42 -14.25 4.20
N GLU A 263 -8.09 -15.07 3.39
CA GLU A 263 -7.51 -15.68 2.18
C GLU A 263 -7.13 -14.61 1.15
N ARG A 264 -7.99 -13.62 0.92
CA ARG A 264 -7.70 -12.48 0.03
C ARG A 264 -6.49 -11.69 0.49
N VAL A 265 -6.41 -11.35 1.77
CA VAL A 265 -5.25 -10.64 2.34
C VAL A 265 -3.97 -11.46 2.15
N SER A 266 -4.01 -12.77 2.39
CA SER A 266 -2.86 -13.66 2.16
C SER A 266 -2.43 -13.66 0.69
N THR A 267 -3.39 -13.76 -0.24
CA THR A 267 -3.15 -13.71 -1.68
C THR A 267 -2.56 -12.35 -2.11
N PHE A 268 -3.07 -11.25 -1.56
CA PHE A 268 -2.59 -9.91 -1.88
C PHE A 268 -1.16 -9.69 -1.38
N CYS A 269 -0.84 -10.16 -0.16
CA CYS A 269 0.53 -10.13 0.36
C CYS A 269 1.49 -10.90 -0.56
N ASP A 270 1.10 -12.09 -1.03
CA ASP A 270 1.92 -12.90 -1.93
C ASP A 270 2.18 -12.17 -3.27
N ARG A 271 1.14 -11.59 -3.88
CA ARG A 271 1.25 -10.85 -5.14
C ARG A 271 2.10 -9.58 -5.01
N ILE A 272 1.93 -8.82 -3.91
CA ILE A 272 2.76 -7.66 -3.59
C ILE A 272 4.22 -8.09 -3.45
N TYR A 273 4.48 -9.19 -2.72
CA TYR A 273 5.84 -9.69 -2.55
C TYR A 273 6.49 -10.12 -3.87
N ARG A 274 5.73 -10.76 -4.78
CA ARG A 274 6.22 -11.09 -6.13
C ARG A 274 6.58 -9.85 -6.92
N PHE A 275 5.73 -8.81 -6.88
CA PHE A 275 6.02 -7.54 -7.55
C PHE A 275 7.27 -6.87 -6.96
N PHE A 276 7.39 -6.83 -5.63
CA PHE A 276 8.59 -6.36 -4.96
C PHE A 276 9.83 -7.14 -5.42
N ARG A 277 9.79 -8.47 -5.39
CA ARG A 277 10.91 -9.32 -5.82
C ARG A 277 11.28 -9.13 -7.30
N TRP A 278 10.30 -8.88 -8.15
CA TRP A 278 10.55 -8.48 -9.52
C TRP A 278 11.20 -7.10 -9.61
N SER A 279 10.82 -6.15 -8.78
CA SER A 279 11.30 -4.77 -8.81
C SER A 279 12.76 -4.63 -8.36
N VAL A 280 13.26 -5.53 -7.51
CA VAL A 280 14.58 -5.43 -6.88
C VAL A 280 15.56 -6.50 -7.41
N THR A 281 16.86 -6.19 -7.33
CA THR A 281 17.95 -7.08 -7.72
C THR A 281 18.41 -7.94 -6.54
N ASP A 282 19.28 -8.91 -6.78
CA ASP A 282 19.96 -9.64 -5.70
C ASP A 282 20.90 -8.72 -4.91
N ASP A 283 21.53 -7.72 -5.54
CA ASP A 283 22.33 -6.70 -4.85
C ASP A 283 21.49 -5.90 -3.83
N PHE A 284 20.20 -5.65 -4.13
CA PHE A 284 19.29 -5.03 -3.16
C PHE A 284 19.12 -5.92 -1.93
N LEU A 285 18.82 -7.19 -2.13
CA LEU A 285 18.63 -8.12 -1.01
C LEU A 285 19.88 -8.18 -0.14
N ASP A 286 21.06 -8.27 -0.74
CA ASP A 286 22.32 -8.31 -0.02
C ASP A 286 22.61 -7.00 0.72
N ALA A 287 22.33 -5.85 0.10
CA ALA A 287 22.48 -4.52 0.72
C ALA A 287 21.58 -4.33 1.96
N PHE A 288 20.38 -4.92 1.94
CA PHE A 288 19.43 -4.86 3.06
C PHE A 288 19.52 -6.08 4.00
N GLY A 289 20.58 -6.90 3.87
CA GLY A 289 20.90 -7.96 4.83
C GLY A 289 20.02 -9.18 4.72
N ALA A 290 19.83 -9.69 3.50
CA ALA A 290 19.10 -10.92 3.24
C ALA A 290 19.57 -12.11 4.09
N GLU A 291 18.65 -12.79 4.74
CA GLU A 291 18.89 -14.04 5.46
C GLU A 291 18.55 -15.20 4.51
N ARG A 292 19.57 -15.73 3.84
CA ARG A 292 19.46 -16.87 2.90
C ARG A 292 19.82 -18.18 3.58
#